data_22171a11d0cbf33c1e8446ab278a8c34
#
_entry.id   22171a11d0cbf33c1e8446ab278a8c34
#
_cell.length_a   1.000
_cell.length_b   1.000
_cell.length_c   1.000
_cell.angle_alpha   90.00
_cell.angle_beta   90.00
_cell.angle_gamma   90.00
#
_symmetry.space_group_name_H-M   'P 1'
#
loop_
_entity.id
_entity.type
_entity.pdbx_description
1 polymer ?
#
loop_
_entity_poly.entity_id
_entity_poly.type
_entity_poly.pdbx_seq_one_letter_code
_entity_poly.pdbx_strand_id
1 'polypeptide(L)'
;MFMKHAIAAAGLAFAFAAPAVHAQQKYEMKLAYFVGDQHAMSQWLIRWSEQLEKGSGGRLTVKRFPNAQMGPTPQHYDFARTGQAEASWFLHGGTPGRFPLTEVINLPFMVGSSEIGTKVLNDPGLRAKYLDAEHKGLKILMLFTHQPGGPHTTKKAIRNLDDFKGLRLRFASPTVRDLVGALGATPVGVPPTEIAEQLQKGTIDGAFMDYGGVGIAFKLGGIVKHSTELYAYVTSFGLGLNEDFWNRLPADLKKLMIDSTTGKEAEVGRAWDGLDVPGKKAIMDAGGEAIQFSRAEMEKVRKIGAEVSEAKIKEYEAKGMPARAVYTTMRQLSDKHAKTSKNFWN
;
A
#
# COMPACT_ATOMS: atom_id res chain seq x y z
N MET A 1 -42.35 -84.04 38.82
CA MET A 1 -43.04 -83.04 38.00
C MET A 1 -42.66 -81.66 38.53
N PHE A 2 -41.61 -81.09 37.96
CA PHE A 2 -41.03 -79.78 38.35
C PHE A 2 -40.87 -78.90 37.13
N MET A 3 -41.66 -77.83 37.05
CA MET A 3 -41.63 -76.82 36.02
C MET A 3 -40.54 -75.80 36.36
N LYS A 4 -39.53 -75.62 35.50
CA LYS A 4 -38.49 -74.54 35.58
C LYS A 4 -38.92 -73.37 34.78
N HIS A 5 -39.11 -72.21 35.43
CA HIS A 5 -39.33 -70.93 34.77
C HIS A 5 -37.99 -70.29 34.40
N ALA A 6 -37.75 -70.00 33.10
CA ALA A 6 -36.66 -69.21 32.68
C ALA A 6 -37.11 -67.77 32.54
N ILE A 7 -36.44 -66.85 33.28
CA ILE A 7 -36.61 -65.40 33.17
C ILE A 7 -35.57 -64.90 32.16
N ALA A 8 -36.07 -64.41 31.04
CA ALA A 8 -35.19 -63.68 30.03
C ALA A 8 -35.06 -62.22 30.44
N ALA A 9 -33.89 -61.80 30.83
CA ALA A 9 -33.52 -60.37 31.03
C ALA A 9 -33.18 -59.75 29.72
N ALA A 10 -34.02 -58.86 29.17
CA ALA A 10 -33.70 -58.00 28.02
C ALA A 10 -32.91 -56.77 28.49
N GLY A 11 -31.59 -56.76 28.24
CA GLY A 11 -30.77 -55.61 28.50
C GLY A 11 -30.92 -54.57 27.37
N LEU A 12 -31.54 -53.42 27.65
CA LEU A 12 -31.51 -52.26 26.74
C LEU A 12 -30.12 -51.62 26.78
N ALA A 13 -29.33 -51.80 25.73
CA ALA A 13 -28.11 -51.08 25.51
C ALA A 13 -28.45 -49.67 24.97
N PHE A 14 -28.40 -48.64 25.83
CA PHE A 14 -28.40 -47.23 25.38
C PHE A 14 -27.04 -46.90 24.76
N ALA A 15 -26.96 -46.89 23.42
CA ALA A 15 -25.82 -46.33 22.72
C ALA A 15 -25.83 -44.78 22.86
N PHE A 16 -25.00 -44.26 23.74
CA PHE A 16 -24.71 -42.83 23.76
C PHE A 16 -23.93 -42.49 22.45
N ALA A 17 -24.63 -41.93 21.46
CA ALA A 17 -24.01 -41.29 20.33
C ALA A 17 -23.33 -40.02 20.83
N ALA A 18 -22.04 -40.09 21.16
CA ALA A 18 -21.26 -38.90 21.41
C ALA A 18 -21.31 -38.00 20.16
N PRO A 19 -21.62 -36.68 20.27
CA PRO A 19 -21.58 -35.81 19.13
C PRO A 19 -20.17 -35.82 18.57
N ALA A 20 -20.03 -36.20 17.32
CA ALA A 20 -18.74 -36.07 16.60
C ALA A 20 -18.35 -34.59 16.61
N VAL A 21 -17.42 -34.22 17.49
CA VAL A 21 -16.77 -32.92 17.44
C VAL A 21 -16.00 -32.87 16.11
N HIS A 22 -16.65 -32.38 15.06
CA HIS A 22 -15.96 -32.08 13.84
C HIS A 22 -14.84 -31.05 14.17
N ALA A 23 -13.60 -31.50 14.17
CA ALA A 23 -12.46 -30.60 14.30
C ALA A 23 -12.61 -29.50 13.25
N GLN A 24 -12.86 -28.27 13.69
CA GLN A 24 -13.03 -27.15 12.78
C GLN A 24 -11.75 -27.01 11.94
N GLN A 25 -11.91 -26.99 10.62
CA GLN A 25 -10.78 -26.83 9.70
C GLN A 25 -10.00 -25.56 10.01
N LYS A 26 -8.68 -25.71 10.18
CA LYS A 26 -7.76 -24.59 10.41
C LYS A 26 -7.15 -24.11 9.09
N TYR A 27 -6.89 -22.80 9.04
CA TYR A 27 -6.30 -22.11 7.90
C TYR A 27 -5.08 -21.33 8.39
N GLU A 28 -3.94 -21.52 7.75
CA GLU A 28 -2.76 -20.71 7.97
C GLU A 28 -2.64 -19.70 6.81
N MET A 29 -2.37 -18.44 7.15
CA MET A 29 -2.16 -17.35 6.20
C MET A 29 -0.78 -16.75 6.41
N LYS A 30 0.13 -16.95 5.46
CA LYS A 30 1.38 -16.18 5.38
C LYS A 30 1.07 -14.81 4.82
N LEU A 31 1.49 -13.77 5.56
CA LEU A 31 1.33 -12.36 5.20
C LEU A 31 2.70 -11.75 4.92
N ALA A 32 2.98 -11.47 3.65
CA ALA A 32 4.24 -10.86 3.21
C ALA A 32 4.13 -9.34 3.15
N TYR A 33 5.11 -8.61 3.71
CA TYR A 33 5.26 -7.17 3.57
C TYR A 33 6.72 -6.73 3.65
N PHE A 34 7.05 -5.56 3.06
CA PHE A 34 8.43 -5.18 2.79
C PHE A 34 9.00 -4.11 3.73
N VAL A 35 8.21 -3.56 4.65
CA VAL A 35 8.67 -2.61 5.68
C VAL A 35 8.73 -3.27 7.06
N GLY A 36 9.52 -2.66 7.97
CA GLY A 36 9.67 -3.15 9.33
C GLY A 36 8.46 -2.88 10.21
N ASP A 37 8.39 -3.59 11.32
CA ASP A 37 7.25 -3.54 12.25
C ASP A 37 7.06 -2.18 12.94
N GLN A 38 8.06 -1.28 12.94
CA GLN A 38 7.91 0.09 13.47
C GLN A 38 7.07 1.01 12.57
N HIS A 39 6.85 0.66 11.32
CA HIS A 39 6.04 1.46 10.41
C HIS A 39 4.55 1.36 10.76
N ALA A 40 3.82 2.48 10.69
CA ALA A 40 2.42 2.54 11.12
C ALA A 40 1.52 1.54 10.36
N MET A 41 1.77 1.33 9.06
CA MET A 41 1.02 0.33 8.30
C MET A 41 1.33 -1.10 8.75
N SER A 42 2.59 -1.41 9.08
CA SER A 42 2.95 -2.72 9.64
C SER A 42 2.27 -2.94 10.99
N GLN A 43 2.23 -1.90 11.84
CA GLN A 43 1.49 -1.94 13.11
C GLN A 43 -0.02 -2.14 12.89
N TRP A 44 -0.58 -1.56 11.82
CA TRP A 44 -1.96 -1.81 11.45
C TRP A 44 -2.15 -3.29 11.02
N LEU A 45 -1.25 -3.84 10.20
CA LEU A 45 -1.30 -5.25 9.77
C LEU A 45 -1.14 -6.23 10.95
N ILE A 46 -0.32 -5.89 11.95
CA ILE A 46 -0.16 -6.69 13.17
C ILE A 46 -1.51 -6.76 13.91
N ARG A 47 -2.11 -5.61 14.21
CA ARG A 47 -3.43 -5.56 14.88
C ARG A 47 -4.51 -6.23 14.06
N TRP A 48 -4.53 -6.02 12.75
CA TRP A 48 -5.44 -6.68 11.83
C TRP A 48 -5.31 -8.20 11.86
N SER A 49 -4.08 -8.72 11.86
CA SER A 49 -3.81 -10.16 11.99
C SER A 49 -4.36 -10.74 13.28
N GLU A 50 -4.10 -10.08 14.42
CA GLU A 50 -4.58 -10.48 15.74
C GLU A 50 -6.13 -10.45 15.83
N GLN A 51 -6.76 -9.46 15.21
CA GLN A 51 -8.23 -9.38 15.12
C GLN A 51 -8.81 -10.53 14.30
N LEU A 52 -8.17 -10.94 13.22
CA LEU A 52 -8.58 -12.08 12.41
C LEU A 52 -8.44 -13.40 13.18
N GLU A 53 -7.32 -13.60 13.85
CA GLU A 53 -7.09 -14.81 14.67
C GLU A 53 -8.14 -14.92 15.78
N LYS A 54 -8.37 -13.83 16.51
CA LYS A 54 -9.40 -13.76 17.57
C LYS A 54 -10.81 -13.92 17.00
N GLY A 55 -11.16 -13.20 15.94
CA GLY A 55 -12.49 -13.21 15.33
C GLY A 55 -12.85 -14.56 14.68
N SER A 56 -11.85 -15.32 14.26
CA SER A 56 -12.03 -16.67 13.71
C SER A 56 -12.18 -17.75 14.79
N GLY A 57 -12.02 -17.42 16.08
CA GLY A 57 -11.93 -18.41 17.16
C GLY A 57 -10.70 -19.32 17.03
N GLY A 58 -9.59 -18.81 16.46
CA GLY A 58 -8.35 -19.55 16.25
C GLY A 58 -8.39 -20.51 15.06
N ARG A 59 -9.41 -20.44 14.21
CA ARG A 59 -9.46 -21.24 12.96
C ARG A 59 -8.55 -20.65 11.87
N LEU A 60 -8.29 -19.35 11.91
CA LEU A 60 -7.31 -18.69 11.05
C LEU A 60 -6.11 -18.28 11.90
N THR A 61 -4.91 -18.61 11.46
CA THR A 61 -3.65 -18.16 12.05
C THR A 61 -2.88 -17.36 11.02
N VAL A 62 -2.19 -16.27 11.44
CA VAL A 62 -1.47 -15.39 10.52
C VAL A 62 0.01 -15.39 10.84
N LYS A 63 0.82 -15.93 9.94
CA LYS A 63 2.27 -15.89 10.03
C LYS A 63 2.81 -14.70 9.24
N ARG A 64 3.36 -13.69 9.93
CA ARG A 64 3.85 -12.46 9.34
C ARG A 64 5.30 -12.59 8.87
N PHE A 65 5.61 -12.01 7.69
CA PHE A 65 6.93 -11.93 7.08
C PHE A 65 7.27 -10.47 6.72
N PRO A 66 7.74 -9.68 7.71
CA PRO A 66 8.13 -8.28 7.52
C PRO A 66 9.48 -8.11 6.81
N ASN A 67 9.88 -6.85 6.54
CA ASN A 67 11.22 -6.50 6.04
C ASN A 67 11.64 -7.25 4.77
N ALA A 68 10.71 -7.50 3.87
CA ALA A 68 10.97 -8.23 2.63
C ALA A 68 11.59 -9.63 2.85
N GLN A 69 11.30 -10.29 3.97
CA GLN A 69 11.84 -11.62 4.30
C GLN A 69 11.52 -12.70 3.25
N MET A 70 10.42 -12.56 2.52
CA MET A 70 10.05 -13.49 1.45
C MET A 70 10.72 -13.15 0.11
N GLY A 71 11.32 -11.96 -0.02
CA GLY A 71 11.99 -11.49 -1.23
C GLY A 71 11.76 -10.01 -1.51
N PRO A 72 12.36 -9.48 -2.58
CA PRO A 72 12.38 -8.05 -2.87
C PRO A 72 10.98 -7.49 -3.18
N THR A 73 10.79 -6.20 -2.88
CA THR A 73 9.52 -5.47 -3.01
C THR A 73 8.79 -5.70 -4.36
N PRO A 74 9.45 -5.72 -5.53
CA PRO A 74 8.76 -5.96 -6.79
C PRO A 74 8.04 -7.32 -6.91
N GLN A 75 8.42 -8.31 -6.12
CA GLN A 75 7.85 -9.67 -6.17
C GLN A 75 6.61 -9.83 -5.28
N HIS A 76 6.29 -8.86 -4.43
CA HIS A 76 5.24 -8.99 -3.41
C HIS A 76 3.84 -9.24 -4.00
N TYR A 77 3.51 -8.63 -5.16
CA TYR A 77 2.28 -8.96 -5.86
C TYR A 77 2.23 -10.44 -6.28
N ASP A 78 3.33 -10.91 -6.86
CA ASP A 78 3.40 -12.28 -7.36
C ASP A 78 3.47 -13.33 -6.23
N PHE A 79 4.00 -13.01 -5.04
CA PHE A 79 3.92 -13.93 -3.89
C PHE A 79 2.48 -14.29 -3.55
N ALA A 80 1.57 -13.32 -3.51
CA ALA A 80 0.16 -13.62 -3.29
C ALA A 80 -0.50 -14.24 -4.52
N ARG A 81 -0.22 -13.74 -5.74
CA ARG A 81 -0.81 -14.26 -6.96
C ARG A 81 -0.49 -15.73 -7.23
N THR A 82 0.72 -16.17 -6.88
CA THR A 82 1.18 -17.56 -7.09
C THR A 82 0.99 -18.47 -5.88
N GLY A 83 0.46 -17.95 -4.77
CA GLY A 83 0.23 -18.71 -3.54
C GLY A 83 1.50 -19.02 -2.74
N GLN A 84 2.62 -18.32 -2.98
CA GLN A 84 3.79 -18.39 -2.12
C GLN A 84 3.50 -17.77 -0.75
N ALA A 85 2.66 -16.72 -0.73
CA ALA A 85 2.01 -16.20 0.45
C ALA A 85 0.49 -16.17 0.23
N GLU A 86 -0.30 -16.40 1.27
CA GLU A 86 -1.75 -16.31 1.22
C GLU A 86 -2.22 -14.85 1.19
N ALA A 87 -1.43 -13.92 1.72
CA ALA A 87 -1.68 -12.48 1.69
C ALA A 87 -0.39 -11.70 1.44
N SER A 88 -0.49 -10.56 0.77
CA SER A 88 0.64 -9.67 0.59
C SER A 88 0.21 -8.20 0.57
N TRP A 89 1.03 -7.35 1.18
CA TRP A 89 1.07 -5.93 0.92
C TRP A 89 2.09 -5.68 -0.20
N PHE A 90 1.63 -5.17 -1.32
CA PHE A 90 2.43 -4.95 -2.52
C PHE A 90 2.38 -3.50 -3.01
N LEU A 91 3.42 -3.11 -3.73
CA LEU A 91 3.60 -1.80 -4.36
C LEU A 91 3.24 -1.91 -5.85
N HIS A 92 2.28 -1.12 -6.36
CA HIS A 92 1.90 -1.17 -7.79
C HIS A 92 3.06 -0.79 -8.71
N GLY A 93 3.80 0.27 -8.38
CA GLY A 93 4.98 0.70 -9.15
C GLY A 93 6.14 -0.30 -9.19
N GLY A 94 6.11 -1.33 -8.33
CA GLY A 94 7.09 -2.44 -8.34
C GLY A 94 6.95 -3.38 -9.54
N THR A 95 5.80 -3.36 -10.22
CA THR A 95 5.50 -4.15 -11.43
C THR A 95 5.03 -3.23 -12.56
N PRO A 96 5.93 -2.47 -13.18
CA PRO A 96 5.59 -1.43 -14.17
C PRO A 96 4.70 -1.96 -15.30
N GLY A 97 3.65 -1.20 -15.64
CA GLY A 97 2.73 -1.53 -16.73
C GLY A 97 1.61 -2.52 -16.39
N ARG A 98 1.59 -3.10 -15.17
CA ARG A 98 0.52 -4.04 -14.76
C ARG A 98 -0.74 -3.34 -14.29
N PHE A 99 -0.62 -2.13 -13.69
CA PHE A 99 -1.71 -1.42 -13.04
C PHE A 99 -1.89 0.02 -13.57
N PRO A 100 -1.96 0.21 -14.91
CA PRO A 100 -1.94 1.55 -15.49
C PRO A 100 -3.10 2.45 -15.03
N LEU A 101 -4.31 1.91 -14.84
CA LEU A 101 -5.46 2.69 -14.38
C LEU A 101 -5.41 2.95 -12.86
N THR A 102 -4.95 1.98 -12.07
CA THR A 102 -4.73 2.17 -10.63
C THR A 102 -3.65 3.22 -10.39
N GLU A 103 -2.57 3.22 -11.19
CA GLU A 103 -1.48 4.19 -11.07
C GLU A 103 -1.84 5.62 -11.53
N VAL A 104 -3.03 5.86 -12.06
CA VAL A 104 -3.55 7.23 -12.31
C VAL A 104 -3.60 8.03 -10.99
N ILE A 105 -3.82 7.39 -9.84
CA ILE A 105 -3.77 8.05 -8.53
C ILE A 105 -2.38 8.65 -8.21
N ASN A 106 -1.31 8.09 -8.80
CA ASN A 106 0.08 8.52 -8.58
C ASN A 106 0.45 9.75 -9.42
N LEU A 107 -0.44 10.21 -10.31
CA LEU A 107 -0.20 11.43 -11.11
C LEU A 107 0.03 12.64 -10.20
N PRO A 108 0.88 13.59 -10.62
CA PRO A 108 1.22 14.74 -9.81
C PRO A 108 0.00 15.50 -9.29
N PHE A 109 0.01 15.80 -7.99
CA PHE A 109 -1.05 16.57 -7.32
C PHE A 109 -2.46 15.97 -7.46
N MET A 110 -2.58 14.64 -7.57
CA MET A 110 -3.88 13.96 -7.68
C MET A 110 -4.64 13.97 -6.35
N VAL A 111 -3.95 13.71 -5.24
CA VAL A 111 -4.54 13.67 -3.89
C VAL A 111 -3.63 14.37 -2.89
N GLY A 112 -4.22 15.07 -1.94
CA GLY A 112 -3.49 15.89 -0.95
C GLY A 112 -3.22 15.19 0.38
N SER A 113 -3.60 13.91 0.53
CA SER A 113 -3.25 13.08 1.70
C SER A 113 -3.45 11.60 1.39
N SER A 114 -2.88 10.75 2.22
CA SER A 114 -3.12 9.30 2.15
C SER A 114 -4.58 8.95 2.48
N GLU A 115 -5.21 9.66 3.43
CA GLU A 115 -6.63 9.45 3.74
C GLU A 115 -7.50 9.68 2.51
N ILE A 116 -7.26 10.77 1.76
CA ILE A 116 -7.98 11.06 0.52
C ILE A 116 -7.70 9.96 -0.52
N GLY A 117 -6.43 9.65 -0.78
CA GLY A 117 -6.04 8.67 -1.78
C GLY A 117 -6.59 7.28 -1.51
N THR A 118 -6.57 6.84 -0.25
CA THR A 118 -7.10 5.55 0.17
C THR A 118 -8.63 5.48 -0.01
N LYS A 119 -9.36 6.54 0.36
CA LYS A 119 -10.81 6.62 0.11
C LYS A 119 -11.14 6.61 -1.38
N VAL A 120 -10.39 7.34 -2.22
CA VAL A 120 -10.57 7.36 -3.67
C VAL A 120 -10.38 5.97 -4.27
N LEU A 121 -9.28 5.29 -3.93
CA LEU A 121 -8.96 3.97 -4.48
C LEU A 121 -9.96 2.88 -4.09
N ASN A 122 -10.67 3.02 -2.97
CA ASN A 122 -11.66 2.04 -2.52
C ASN A 122 -13.11 2.47 -2.83
N ASP A 123 -13.33 3.54 -3.60
CA ASP A 123 -14.68 3.85 -4.08
C ASP A 123 -15.25 2.67 -4.85
N PRO A 124 -16.43 2.14 -4.45
CA PRO A 124 -16.97 0.92 -5.06
C PRO A 124 -17.23 1.05 -6.57
N GLY A 125 -17.65 2.23 -7.03
CA GLY A 125 -17.92 2.47 -8.46
C GLY A 125 -16.62 2.52 -9.27
N LEU A 126 -15.58 3.18 -8.76
CA LEU A 126 -14.27 3.25 -9.38
C LEU A 126 -13.62 1.86 -9.44
N ARG A 127 -13.65 1.11 -8.33
CA ARG A 127 -13.08 -0.24 -8.25
C ARG A 127 -13.74 -1.19 -9.23
N ALA A 128 -15.05 -1.35 -9.13
CA ALA A 128 -15.80 -2.32 -9.94
C ALA A 128 -15.68 -2.01 -11.44
N LYS A 129 -15.63 -0.73 -11.82
CA LYS A 129 -15.60 -0.34 -13.22
C LYS A 129 -14.22 -0.40 -13.86
N TYR A 130 -13.15 -0.12 -13.08
CA TYR A 130 -11.83 0.11 -13.66
C TYR A 130 -10.68 -0.63 -12.98
N LEU A 131 -10.66 -0.69 -11.63
CA LEU A 131 -9.44 -1.07 -10.93
C LEU A 131 -9.37 -2.57 -10.63
N ASP A 132 -10.47 -3.22 -10.28
CA ASP A 132 -10.46 -4.64 -9.87
C ASP A 132 -10.00 -5.55 -11.01
N ALA A 133 -10.25 -5.18 -12.27
CA ALA A 133 -9.81 -5.94 -13.44
C ALA A 133 -8.28 -6.02 -13.60
N GLU A 134 -7.54 -5.05 -13.05
CA GLU A 134 -6.07 -5.05 -13.08
C GLU A 134 -5.45 -6.00 -12.06
N HIS A 135 -6.21 -6.41 -11.05
CA HIS A 135 -5.74 -7.22 -9.92
C HIS A 135 -6.12 -8.70 -10.02
N LYS A 136 -6.20 -9.23 -11.24
CA LYS A 136 -6.55 -10.64 -11.48
C LYS A 136 -5.64 -11.61 -10.72
N GLY A 137 -6.25 -12.63 -10.13
CA GLY A 137 -5.57 -13.64 -9.32
C GLY A 137 -5.47 -13.29 -7.84
N LEU A 138 -5.98 -12.10 -7.45
CA LEU A 138 -6.06 -11.68 -6.05
C LEU A 138 -7.49 -11.24 -5.67
N LYS A 139 -7.90 -11.62 -4.47
CA LYS A 139 -8.97 -10.92 -3.77
C LYS A 139 -8.41 -9.69 -3.08
N ILE A 140 -8.64 -8.52 -3.64
CA ILE A 140 -8.18 -7.25 -3.03
C ILE A 140 -9.06 -6.91 -1.84
N LEU A 141 -8.41 -6.75 -0.68
CA LEU A 141 -9.03 -6.32 0.56
C LEU A 141 -9.05 -4.81 0.68
N MET A 142 -7.94 -4.16 0.32
CA MET A 142 -7.81 -2.70 0.37
C MET A 142 -6.73 -2.20 -0.60
N LEU A 143 -7.01 -1.09 -1.25
CA LEU A 143 -6.02 -0.29 -1.96
C LEU A 143 -5.74 0.97 -1.13
N PHE A 144 -4.50 1.47 -1.12
CA PHE A 144 -4.15 2.64 -0.32
C PHE A 144 -2.94 3.38 -0.90
N THR A 145 -2.69 4.59 -0.40
CA THR A 145 -1.52 5.39 -0.78
C THR A 145 -0.71 5.76 0.47
N HIS A 146 0.56 6.15 0.29
CA HIS A 146 1.26 6.91 1.31
C HIS A 146 0.83 8.39 1.27
N GLN A 147 1.22 9.19 2.28
CA GLN A 147 1.05 10.64 2.26
C GLN A 147 1.88 11.26 1.11
N PRO A 148 1.48 12.44 0.59
CA PRO A 148 2.22 13.09 -0.48
C PRO A 148 3.69 13.30 -0.12
N GLY A 149 4.58 13.07 -1.10
CA GLY A 149 6.02 13.14 -0.94
C GLY A 149 6.69 14.16 -1.87
N GLY A 150 8.00 14.27 -1.69
CA GLY A 150 8.88 15.15 -2.47
C GLY A 150 10.31 14.58 -2.59
N PRO A 151 11.25 15.37 -3.12
CA PRO A 151 12.63 14.97 -3.22
C PRO A 151 13.38 15.17 -1.90
N HIS A 152 14.19 14.19 -1.55
CA HIS A 152 15.13 14.19 -0.45
C HIS A 152 16.52 13.92 -0.98
N THR A 153 17.49 14.79 -0.68
CA THR A 153 18.85 14.72 -1.25
C THR A 153 19.92 14.65 -0.16
N THR A 154 21.11 14.14 -0.55
CA THR A 154 22.23 13.95 0.38
C THR A 154 23.17 15.15 0.45
N LYS A 155 23.48 15.80 -0.70
CA LYS A 155 24.52 16.82 -0.80
C LYS A 155 24.00 18.16 -1.33
N LYS A 156 23.21 18.15 -2.40
CA LYS A 156 22.71 19.37 -3.04
C LYS A 156 21.28 19.64 -2.61
N ALA A 157 21.04 20.81 -2.04
CA ALA A 157 19.70 21.30 -1.72
C ALA A 157 18.93 21.65 -3.00
N ILE A 158 17.64 21.33 -3.05
CA ILE A 158 16.73 21.75 -4.14
C ILE A 158 15.88 22.90 -3.61
N ARG A 159 16.23 24.14 -3.97
CA ARG A 159 15.55 25.36 -3.52
C ARG A 159 14.67 26.00 -4.60
N ASN A 160 14.88 25.62 -5.85
CA ASN A 160 14.14 26.06 -7.04
C ASN A 160 14.22 24.99 -8.13
N LEU A 161 13.53 25.20 -9.26
CA LEU A 161 13.50 24.23 -10.36
C LEU A 161 14.88 23.97 -11.01
N ASP A 162 15.75 24.98 -11.07
CA ASP A 162 17.06 24.80 -11.69
C ASP A 162 17.97 23.85 -10.89
N ASP A 163 17.71 23.70 -9.60
CA ASP A 163 18.48 22.81 -8.73
C ASP A 163 18.29 21.32 -9.03
N PHE A 164 17.22 20.95 -9.72
CA PHE A 164 17.00 19.57 -10.18
C PHE A 164 18.02 19.12 -11.23
N LYS A 165 18.57 20.07 -12.00
CA LYS A 165 19.49 19.76 -13.09
C LYS A 165 20.75 19.05 -12.59
N GLY A 166 21.07 17.93 -13.26
CA GLY A 166 22.24 17.11 -12.96
C GLY A 166 22.08 16.16 -11.78
N LEU A 167 20.95 16.16 -11.07
CA LEU A 167 20.68 15.20 -10.01
C LEU A 167 20.13 13.88 -10.58
N ARG A 168 20.57 12.78 -10.00
CA ARG A 168 20.01 11.43 -10.20
C ARG A 168 19.07 11.15 -9.05
N LEU A 169 17.78 11.11 -9.32
CA LEU A 169 16.77 10.98 -8.30
C LEU A 169 15.98 9.66 -8.47
N ARG A 170 15.90 8.90 -7.39
CA ARG A 170 15.09 7.68 -7.35
C ARG A 170 13.62 8.00 -7.52
N PHE A 171 12.92 7.19 -8.31
CA PHE A 171 11.47 7.23 -8.47
C PHE A 171 10.78 5.96 -7.93
N ALA A 172 9.50 6.08 -7.55
CA ALA A 172 8.70 5.01 -6.96
C ALA A 172 7.82 4.27 -7.98
N SER A 173 7.47 4.90 -9.11
CA SER A 173 6.57 4.36 -10.15
C SER A 173 6.83 5.04 -11.49
N PRO A 174 6.33 4.49 -12.61
CA PRO A 174 6.47 5.11 -13.94
C PRO A 174 5.97 6.55 -14.00
N THR A 175 4.87 6.89 -13.32
CA THR A 175 4.35 8.26 -13.28
C THR A 175 5.27 9.21 -12.53
N VAL A 176 5.88 8.75 -11.44
CA VAL A 176 6.89 9.53 -10.69
C VAL A 176 8.19 9.69 -11.49
N ARG A 177 8.59 8.66 -12.27
CA ARG A 177 9.72 8.77 -13.21
C ARG A 177 9.52 9.94 -14.17
N ASP A 178 8.33 10.03 -14.75
CA ASP A 178 8.03 11.07 -15.74
C ASP A 178 8.03 12.46 -15.09
N LEU A 179 7.54 12.59 -13.84
CA LEU A 179 7.64 13.84 -13.08
C LEU A 179 9.10 14.23 -12.80
N VAL A 180 9.92 13.28 -12.32
CA VAL A 180 11.35 13.52 -12.03
C VAL A 180 12.08 14.02 -13.28
N GLY A 181 11.84 13.40 -14.43
CA GLY A 181 12.39 13.83 -15.71
C GLY A 181 11.92 15.22 -16.13
N ALA A 182 10.63 15.51 -16.00
CA ALA A 182 10.06 16.80 -16.36
C ALA A 182 10.54 17.95 -15.46
N LEU A 183 10.91 17.65 -14.21
CA LEU A 183 11.54 18.62 -13.29
C LEU A 183 13.01 18.88 -13.62
N GLY A 184 13.63 18.11 -14.54
CA GLY A 184 15.01 18.32 -15.01
C GLY A 184 16.06 17.42 -14.37
N ALA A 185 15.66 16.47 -13.52
CA ALA A 185 16.56 15.47 -12.95
C ALA A 185 16.61 14.20 -13.82
N THR A 186 17.64 13.37 -13.61
CA THR A 186 17.74 12.03 -14.21
C THR A 186 17.02 11.02 -13.31
N PRO A 187 15.92 10.39 -13.77
CA PRO A 187 15.21 9.42 -12.97
C PRO A 187 15.96 8.07 -12.93
N VAL A 188 16.06 7.48 -11.72
CA VAL A 188 16.72 6.19 -11.50
C VAL A 188 15.77 5.24 -10.77
N GLY A 189 15.54 4.03 -11.31
CA GLY A 189 14.71 3.01 -10.70
C GLY A 189 15.48 2.26 -9.61
N VAL A 190 15.05 2.38 -8.35
CA VAL A 190 15.64 1.68 -7.21
C VAL A 190 14.52 1.17 -6.30
N PRO A 191 14.51 -0.12 -5.93
CA PRO A 191 13.60 -0.63 -4.91
C PRO A 191 13.74 0.14 -3.58
N PRO A 192 12.65 0.36 -2.84
CA PRO A 192 12.72 1.19 -1.64
C PRO A 192 13.68 0.63 -0.57
N THR A 193 13.85 -0.69 -0.49
CA THR A 193 14.77 -1.36 0.45
C THR A 193 16.26 -1.16 0.12
N GLU A 194 16.60 -0.72 -1.09
CA GLU A 194 17.97 -0.53 -1.56
C GLU A 194 18.43 0.94 -1.54
N ILE A 195 17.52 1.89 -1.27
CA ILE A 195 17.80 3.33 -1.36
C ILE A 195 18.96 3.75 -0.47
N ALA A 196 19.03 3.26 0.79
CA ALA A 196 20.11 3.60 1.72
C ALA A 196 21.48 3.28 1.14
N GLU A 197 21.64 2.09 0.58
CA GLU A 197 22.88 1.63 -0.05
C GLU A 197 23.23 2.47 -1.29
N GLN A 198 22.25 2.74 -2.15
CA GLN A 198 22.48 3.52 -3.38
C GLN A 198 22.84 4.98 -3.09
N LEU A 199 22.26 5.60 -2.05
CA LEU A 199 22.62 6.93 -1.58
C LEU A 199 24.04 6.95 -0.99
N GLN A 200 24.42 5.95 -0.20
CA GLN A 200 25.77 5.84 0.39
C GLN A 200 26.84 5.60 -0.67
N LYS A 201 26.56 4.79 -1.69
CA LYS A 201 27.45 4.57 -2.84
C LYS A 201 27.51 5.78 -3.78
N GLY A 202 26.58 6.73 -3.67
CA GLY A 202 26.49 7.89 -4.56
C GLY A 202 26.06 7.54 -5.99
N THR A 203 25.38 6.39 -6.19
CA THR A 203 24.76 6.03 -7.48
C THR A 203 23.52 6.84 -7.76
N ILE A 204 22.82 7.29 -6.72
CA ILE A 204 21.77 8.30 -6.74
C ILE A 204 22.13 9.44 -5.77
N ASP A 205 21.64 10.64 -6.09
CA ASP A 205 21.90 11.85 -5.31
C ASP A 205 20.76 12.15 -4.33
N GLY A 206 19.61 11.50 -4.54
CA GLY A 206 18.44 11.64 -3.71
C GLY A 206 17.32 10.71 -4.14
N ALA A 207 16.17 10.81 -3.46
CA ALA A 207 14.99 10.00 -3.74
C ALA A 207 13.71 10.83 -3.62
N PHE A 208 12.79 10.62 -4.55
CA PHE A 208 11.39 10.98 -4.33
C PHE A 208 10.78 9.98 -3.36
N MET A 209 10.33 10.47 -2.22
CA MET A 209 9.74 9.67 -1.13
C MET A 209 8.89 10.56 -0.23
N ASP A 210 8.05 9.96 0.59
CA ASP A 210 7.35 10.61 1.68
C ASP A 210 8.21 10.65 2.96
N TYR A 211 7.92 11.54 3.88
CA TYR A 211 8.67 11.65 5.13
C TYR A 211 8.63 10.40 5.99
N GLY A 212 7.49 9.69 6.02
CA GLY A 212 7.37 8.41 6.74
C GLY A 212 8.30 7.34 6.19
N GLY A 213 8.43 7.28 4.86
CA GLY A 213 9.37 6.40 4.17
C GLY A 213 10.81 6.74 4.53
N VAL A 214 11.21 8.02 4.39
CA VAL A 214 12.58 8.47 4.65
C VAL A 214 12.96 8.33 6.12
N GLY A 215 12.15 8.85 7.03
CA GLY A 215 12.53 8.94 8.45
C GLY A 215 12.27 7.67 9.24
N ILE A 216 11.20 6.94 8.94
CA ILE A 216 10.71 5.83 9.78
C ILE A 216 10.95 4.47 9.12
N ALA A 217 10.44 4.25 7.88
CA ALA A 217 10.49 2.94 7.24
C ALA A 217 11.91 2.51 6.89
N PHE A 218 12.67 3.38 6.22
CA PHE A 218 14.00 3.07 5.69
C PHE A 218 15.14 3.77 6.45
N LYS A 219 14.83 4.55 7.50
CA LYS A 219 15.78 5.18 8.43
C LYS A 219 16.87 5.99 7.70
N LEU A 220 16.51 6.75 6.69
CA LEU A 220 17.45 7.53 5.88
C LEU A 220 17.81 8.89 6.51
N GLY A 221 17.28 9.25 7.69
CA GLY A 221 17.48 10.55 8.33
C GLY A 221 18.94 10.95 8.52
N GLY A 222 19.83 9.97 8.82
CA GLY A 222 21.27 10.23 8.94
C GLY A 222 22.00 10.43 7.60
N ILE A 223 21.39 10.02 6.48
CA ILE A 223 21.96 10.05 5.12
C ILE A 223 21.45 11.28 4.36
N VAL A 224 20.15 11.54 4.42
CA VAL A 224 19.49 12.68 3.79
C VAL A 224 19.80 13.96 4.56
N LYS A 225 20.12 15.04 3.84
CA LYS A 225 20.43 16.36 4.43
C LYS A 225 19.43 17.44 4.03
N HIS A 226 18.78 17.30 2.89
CA HIS A 226 17.85 18.31 2.36
C HIS A 226 16.56 17.64 1.91
N SER A 227 15.43 18.14 2.39
CA SER A 227 14.09 17.67 2.07
C SER A 227 13.27 18.81 1.50
N THR A 228 12.87 18.73 0.22
CA THR A 228 12.06 19.78 -0.40
C THR A 228 10.59 19.41 -0.37
N GLU A 229 9.79 20.23 0.29
CA GLU A 229 8.37 19.99 0.58
C GLU A 229 7.48 20.31 -0.62
N LEU A 230 7.56 19.50 -1.67
CA LEU A 230 6.68 19.64 -2.83
C LEU A 230 5.30 19.02 -2.61
N TYR A 231 5.21 17.96 -1.81
CA TYR A 231 3.99 17.16 -1.64
C TYR A 231 3.29 16.85 -2.97
N ALA A 232 4.13 16.46 -3.97
CA ALA A 232 3.73 16.47 -5.37
C ALA A 232 3.14 15.15 -5.86
N TYR A 233 3.35 14.05 -5.16
CA TYR A 233 2.92 12.72 -5.61
C TYR A 233 2.60 11.80 -4.45
N VAL A 234 1.84 10.78 -4.73
CA VAL A 234 1.67 9.60 -3.89
C VAL A 234 2.08 8.35 -4.65
N THR A 235 2.28 7.25 -3.94
CA THR A 235 2.41 5.93 -4.56
C THR A 235 1.31 5.03 -4.02
N SER A 236 0.74 4.22 -4.89
CA SER A 236 -0.35 3.31 -4.56
C SER A 236 0.15 1.90 -4.20
N PHE A 237 -0.56 1.28 -3.26
CA PHE A 237 -0.31 -0.06 -2.75
C PHE A 237 -1.61 -0.86 -2.69
N GLY A 238 -1.48 -2.19 -2.58
CA GLY A 238 -2.59 -3.08 -2.31
C GLY A 238 -2.30 -4.06 -1.19
N LEU A 239 -3.35 -4.42 -0.46
CA LEU A 239 -3.41 -5.62 0.39
C LEU A 239 -4.35 -6.60 -0.30
N GLY A 240 -3.80 -7.74 -0.74
CA GLY A 240 -4.53 -8.75 -1.47
C GLY A 240 -4.30 -10.15 -0.92
N LEU A 241 -5.32 -10.99 -1.07
CA LEU A 241 -5.26 -12.42 -0.78
C LEU A 241 -5.10 -13.20 -2.08
N ASN A 242 -4.36 -14.29 -2.00
CA ASN A 242 -4.37 -15.32 -3.06
C ASN A 242 -5.80 -15.77 -3.35
N GLU A 243 -6.20 -15.83 -4.62
CA GLU A 243 -7.57 -16.15 -5.00
C GLU A 243 -7.96 -17.58 -4.64
N ASP A 244 -7.05 -18.56 -4.77
CA ASP A 244 -7.33 -19.94 -4.37
C ASP A 244 -7.45 -20.08 -2.86
N PHE A 245 -6.62 -19.39 -2.09
CA PHE A 245 -6.78 -19.32 -0.63
C PHE A 245 -8.13 -18.73 -0.26
N TRP A 246 -8.49 -17.58 -0.84
CA TRP A 246 -9.80 -16.96 -0.65
C TRP A 246 -10.94 -17.92 -0.95
N ASN A 247 -10.88 -18.65 -2.08
CA ASN A 247 -11.95 -19.55 -2.51
C ASN A 247 -12.15 -20.73 -1.54
N ARG A 248 -11.07 -21.23 -0.92
CA ARG A 248 -11.13 -22.31 0.09
C ARG A 248 -11.70 -21.88 1.45
N LEU A 249 -11.73 -20.58 1.75
CA LEU A 249 -12.30 -20.11 3.03
C LEU A 249 -13.80 -20.32 3.07
N PRO A 250 -14.37 -20.78 4.23
CA PRO A 250 -15.81 -20.83 4.42
C PRO A 250 -16.42 -19.43 4.50
N ALA A 251 -17.73 -19.34 4.32
CA ALA A 251 -18.45 -18.07 4.18
C ALA A 251 -18.27 -17.12 5.38
N ASP A 252 -18.21 -17.64 6.59
CA ASP A 252 -18.01 -16.85 7.80
C ASP A 252 -16.59 -16.26 7.90
N LEU A 253 -15.54 -16.99 7.49
CA LEU A 253 -14.19 -16.46 7.42
C LEU A 253 -14.03 -15.46 6.28
N LYS A 254 -14.69 -15.68 5.14
CA LYS A 254 -14.76 -14.67 4.04
C LYS A 254 -15.41 -13.38 4.54
N LYS A 255 -16.52 -13.50 5.27
CA LYS A 255 -17.20 -12.34 5.87
C LYS A 255 -16.29 -11.62 6.86
N LEU A 256 -15.62 -12.34 7.76
CA LEU A 256 -14.68 -11.79 8.72
C LEU A 256 -13.56 -10.98 8.00
N MET A 257 -12.98 -11.52 6.92
CA MET A 257 -11.95 -10.84 6.12
C MET A 257 -12.46 -9.52 5.51
N ILE A 258 -13.65 -9.55 4.91
CA ILE A 258 -14.24 -8.34 4.30
C ILE A 258 -14.58 -7.31 5.37
N ASP A 259 -15.26 -7.71 6.45
CA ASP A 259 -15.66 -6.79 7.53
C ASP A 259 -14.45 -6.15 8.22
N SER A 260 -13.32 -6.87 8.27
CA SER A 260 -12.09 -6.39 8.92
C SER A 260 -11.43 -5.21 8.20
N THR A 261 -11.74 -5.01 6.92
CA THR A 261 -11.15 -3.94 6.09
C THR A 261 -12.17 -2.93 5.58
N THR A 262 -13.44 -3.30 5.46
CA THR A 262 -14.52 -2.40 5.01
C THR A 262 -14.71 -1.23 5.98
N GLY A 263 -14.72 0.00 5.46
CA GLY A 263 -14.88 1.22 6.25
C GLY A 263 -13.60 1.63 7.02
N LYS A 264 -12.47 0.96 6.76
CA LYS A 264 -11.16 1.27 7.39
C LYS A 264 -10.27 2.17 6.56
N GLU A 265 -10.73 2.66 5.41
CA GLU A 265 -9.96 3.47 4.47
C GLU A 265 -9.41 4.74 5.13
N ALA A 266 -10.24 5.42 5.93
CA ALA A 266 -9.81 6.60 6.67
C ALA A 266 -8.81 6.28 7.78
N GLU A 267 -8.96 5.15 8.47
CA GLU A 267 -8.03 4.71 9.52
C GLU A 267 -6.65 4.42 8.92
N VAL A 268 -6.59 3.65 7.83
CA VAL A 268 -5.35 3.31 7.14
C VAL A 268 -4.68 4.56 6.57
N GLY A 269 -5.44 5.42 5.89
CA GLY A 269 -4.90 6.66 5.34
C GLY A 269 -4.34 7.59 6.42
N ARG A 270 -5.07 7.80 7.53
CA ARG A 270 -4.56 8.60 8.66
C ARG A 270 -3.34 7.99 9.34
N ALA A 271 -3.21 6.65 9.37
CA ALA A 271 -2.01 6.01 9.89
C ALA A 271 -0.76 6.38 9.06
N TRP A 272 -0.91 6.47 7.73
CA TRP A 272 0.13 6.97 6.84
C TRP A 272 0.38 8.46 7.00
N ASP A 273 -0.67 9.29 6.97
CA ASP A 273 -0.54 10.75 7.14
C ASP A 273 0.10 11.13 8.47
N GLY A 274 -0.10 10.31 9.50
CA GLY A 274 0.51 10.46 10.82
C GLY A 274 2.02 10.25 10.84
N LEU A 275 2.61 9.64 9.82
CA LEU A 275 4.06 9.44 9.71
C LEU A 275 4.81 10.68 9.22
N ASP A 276 4.13 11.69 8.70
CA ASP A 276 4.76 12.89 8.16
C ASP A 276 5.59 13.62 9.23
N VAL A 277 4.97 13.95 10.35
CA VAL A 277 5.62 14.70 11.45
C VAL A 277 6.80 13.93 12.06
N PRO A 278 6.67 12.68 12.52
CA PRO A 278 7.80 11.94 13.08
C PRO A 278 8.87 11.62 12.04
N GLY A 279 8.51 11.40 10.79
CA GLY A 279 9.45 11.18 9.69
C GLY A 279 10.28 12.42 9.39
N LYS A 280 9.65 13.59 9.30
CA LYS A 280 10.33 14.90 9.18
C LYS A 280 11.25 15.15 10.38
N LYS A 281 10.73 14.93 11.59
CA LYS A 281 11.53 15.08 12.83
C LYS A 281 12.80 14.24 12.81
N ALA A 282 12.73 12.98 12.36
CA ALA A 282 13.89 12.10 12.31
C ALA A 282 15.02 12.64 11.41
N ILE A 283 14.67 13.37 10.34
CA ILE A 283 15.63 14.02 9.45
C ILE A 283 16.21 15.28 10.13
N MET A 284 15.35 16.11 10.73
CA MET A 284 15.77 17.34 11.40
C MET A 284 16.69 17.06 12.59
N ASP A 285 16.36 16.08 13.43
CA ASP A 285 17.19 15.64 14.56
C ASP A 285 18.58 15.13 14.12
N ALA A 286 18.69 14.60 12.92
CA ALA A 286 19.95 14.17 12.31
C ALA A 286 20.72 15.31 11.59
N GLY A 287 20.30 16.57 11.76
CA GLY A 287 20.95 17.77 11.19
C GLY A 287 20.57 18.02 9.73
N GLY A 288 19.46 17.48 9.25
CA GLY A 288 18.90 17.84 7.94
C GLY A 288 18.05 19.10 7.99
N GLU A 289 17.63 19.58 6.81
CA GLU A 289 16.74 20.75 6.68
C GLU A 289 15.49 20.41 5.85
N ALA A 290 14.39 21.11 6.12
CA ALA A 290 13.19 21.16 5.30
C ALA A 290 13.17 22.45 4.48
N ILE A 291 12.95 22.33 3.18
CA ILE A 291 12.99 23.41 2.21
C ILE A 291 11.59 23.60 1.62
N GLN A 292 11.09 24.81 1.66
CA GLN A 292 9.84 25.19 1.00
C GLN A 292 10.15 26.03 -0.24
N PHE A 293 9.50 25.71 -1.33
CA PHE A 293 9.53 26.54 -2.53
C PHE A 293 8.70 27.82 -2.32
N SER A 294 9.13 28.89 -2.98
CA SER A 294 8.27 30.07 -3.10
C SER A 294 6.98 29.71 -3.85
N ARG A 295 5.93 30.51 -3.63
CA ARG A 295 4.67 30.34 -4.36
C ARG A 295 4.87 30.29 -5.87
N ALA A 296 5.70 31.17 -6.42
CA ALA A 296 5.99 31.23 -7.85
C ALA A 296 6.67 29.95 -8.36
N GLU A 297 7.62 29.38 -7.59
CA GLU A 297 8.26 28.10 -7.95
C GLU A 297 7.25 26.95 -7.85
N MET A 298 6.38 26.91 -6.83
CA MET A 298 5.35 25.89 -6.72
C MET A 298 4.34 25.94 -7.86
N GLU A 299 3.98 27.14 -8.34
CA GLU A 299 3.11 27.28 -9.52
C GLU A 299 3.75 26.69 -10.78
N LYS A 300 5.06 26.87 -10.98
CA LYS A 300 5.81 26.20 -12.08
C LYS A 300 5.79 24.68 -11.93
N VAL A 301 6.05 24.16 -10.74
CA VAL A 301 6.00 22.71 -10.44
C VAL A 301 4.61 22.14 -10.72
N ARG A 302 3.54 22.83 -10.30
CA ARG A 302 2.16 22.42 -10.59
C ARG A 302 1.85 22.40 -12.07
N LYS A 303 2.33 23.39 -12.83
CA LYS A 303 2.19 23.42 -14.30
C LYS A 303 2.88 22.21 -14.94
N ILE A 304 4.13 21.93 -14.57
CA ILE A 304 4.87 20.76 -15.04
C ILE A 304 4.11 19.47 -14.68
N GLY A 305 3.61 19.37 -13.45
CA GLY A 305 2.80 18.23 -13.00
C GLY A 305 1.53 18.03 -13.84
N ALA A 306 0.86 19.11 -14.21
CA ALA A 306 -0.31 19.04 -15.09
C ALA A 306 0.04 18.55 -16.51
N GLU A 307 1.15 19.02 -17.07
CA GLU A 307 1.66 18.60 -18.37
C GLU A 307 2.05 17.11 -18.38
N VAL A 308 2.72 16.63 -17.32
CA VAL A 308 3.04 15.20 -17.10
C VAL A 308 1.78 14.37 -17.02
N SER A 309 0.78 14.82 -16.26
CA SER A 309 -0.50 14.13 -16.11
C SER A 309 -1.21 13.99 -17.44
N GLU A 310 -1.31 15.07 -18.20
CA GLU A 310 -1.96 15.08 -19.51
C GLU A 310 -1.23 14.17 -20.52
N ALA A 311 0.09 14.20 -20.55
CA ALA A 311 0.89 13.33 -21.41
C ALA A 311 0.67 11.85 -21.07
N LYS A 312 0.63 11.48 -19.78
CA LYS A 312 0.40 10.12 -19.33
C LYS A 312 -1.02 9.64 -19.66
N ILE A 313 -2.01 10.48 -19.47
CA ILE A 313 -3.39 10.17 -19.82
C ILE A 313 -3.52 9.88 -21.32
N LYS A 314 -2.94 10.73 -22.18
CA LYS A 314 -2.92 10.52 -23.63
C LYS A 314 -2.18 9.23 -24.03
N GLU A 315 -1.07 8.91 -23.37
CA GLU A 315 -0.34 7.66 -23.59
C GLU A 315 -1.24 6.44 -23.35
N TYR A 316 -2.01 6.45 -22.26
CA TYR A 316 -2.92 5.36 -21.93
C TYR A 316 -4.14 5.31 -22.83
N GLU A 317 -4.71 6.47 -23.21
CA GLU A 317 -5.81 6.57 -24.18
C GLU A 317 -5.40 6.01 -25.56
N ALA A 318 -4.17 6.29 -26.00
CA ALA A 318 -3.62 5.75 -27.25
C ALA A 318 -3.48 4.21 -27.23
N LYS A 319 -3.42 3.60 -26.04
CA LYS A 319 -3.45 2.15 -25.84
C LYS A 319 -4.86 1.59 -25.65
N GLY A 320 -5.89 2.40 -25.86
CA GLY A 320 -7.29 2.00 -25.73
C GLY A 320 -7.81 1.95 -24.28
N MET A 321 -7.06 2.52 -23.31
CA MET A 321 -7.47 2.50 -21.91
C MET A 321 -8.34 3.73 -21.58
N PRO A 322 -9.36 3.62 -20.71
CA PRO A 322 -10.25 4.72 -20.35
C PRO A 322 -9.62 5.70 -19.35
N ALA A 323 -8.35 6.07 -19.53
CA ALA A 323 -7.55 6.80 -18.55
C ALA A 323 -8.12 8.19 -18.20
N ARG A 324 -8.69 8.90 -19.18
CA ARG A 324 -9.37 10.19 -18.95
C ARG A 324 -10.56 10.05 -18.01
N ALA A 325 -11.37 9.03 -18.22
CA ALA A 325 -12.54 8.77 -17.38
C ALA A 325 -12.11 8.41 -15.94
N VAL A 326 -11.08 7.59 -15.79
CA VAL A 326 -10.49 7.25 -14.48
C VAL A 326 -9.95 8.49 -13.80
N TYR A 327 -9.13 9.29 -14.49
CA TYR A 327 -8.59 10.55 -13.99
C TYR A 327 -9.68 11.50 -13.50
N THR A 328 -10.71 11.73 -14.33
CA THR A 328 -11.80 12.61 -13.97
C THR A 328 -12.57 12.11 -12.74
N THR A 329 -12.86 10.80 -12.69
CA THR A 329 -13.53 10.19 -11.53
C THR A 329 -12.68 10.33 -10.26
N MET A 330 -11.37 10.02 -10.33
CA MET A 330 -10.46 10.15 -9.18
C MET A 330 -10.35 11.60 -8.70
N ARG A 331 -10.30 12.59 -9.62
CA ARG A 331 -10.30 14.02 -9.26
C ARG A 331 -11.57 14.42 -8.53
N GLN A 332 -12.74 14.07 -9.05
CA GLN A 332 -14.03 14.36 -8.41
C GLN A 332 -14.12 13.75 -7.00
N LEU A 333 -13.68 12.50 -6.84
CA LEU A 333 -13.63 11.84 -5.54
C LEU A 333 -12.60 12.49 -4.61
N SER A 334 -11.41 12.88 -5.11
CA SER A 334 -10.41 13.61 -4.37
C SER A 334 -10.96 14.93 -3.82
N ASP A 335 -11.60 15.74 -4.67
CA ASP A 335 -12.20 17.01 -4.30
C ASP A 335 -13.34 16.84 -3.27
N LYS A 336 -14.13 15.77 -3.41
CA LYS A 336 -15.17 15.41 -2.44
C LYS A 336 -14.57 15.10 -1.06
N HIS A 337 -13.55 14.24 -1.02
CA HIS A 337 -12.95 13.80 0.25
C HIS A 337 -12.06 14.86 0.89
N ALA A 338 -11.45 15.76 0.11
CA ALA A 338 -10.66 16.88 0.62
C ALA A 338 -11.45 17.83 1.55
N LYS A 339 -12.78 17.83 1.46
CA LYS A 339 -13.64 18.66 2.32
C LYS A 339 -13.68 18.20 3.79
N THR A 340 -13.33 16.93 4.05
CA THR A 340 -13.47 16.31 5.37
C THR A 340 -12.21 15.58 5.85
N SER A 341 -11.15 15.59 5.06
CA SER A 341 -9.88 14.93 5.36
C SER A 341 -8.75 15.96 5.41
N LYS A 342 -7.66 15.63 6.11
CA LYS A 342 -6.41 16.43 6.07
C LYS A 342 -5.96 16.59 4.63
N ASN A 343 -5.44 17.77 4.30
CA ASN A 343 -4.86 18.06 3.01
C ASN A 343 -3.54 18.79 3.19
N PHE A 344 -2.43 18.20 2.75
CA PHE A 344 -1.08 18.78 2.89
C PHE A 344 -0.83 19.99 1.98
N TRP A 345 -1.77 20.34 1.10
CA TRP A 345 -1.67 21.51 0.22
C TRP A 345 -2.32 22.77 0.79
N ASN A 346 -3.05 22.67 1.93
CA ASN A 346 -3.73 23.76 2.62
C ASN A 346 -2.84 24.40 3.68
#